data_8bf41acb4c17fef8cee2176d77cce28f
#
_entry.id   8bf41acb4c17fef8cee2176d77cce28f
#
_cell.length_a   1.000
_cell.length_b   1.000
_cell.length_c   1.000
_cell.angle_alpha   90.00
_cell.angle_beta   90.00
_cell.angle_gamma   90.00
#
_symmetry.space_group_name_H-M   'P 1'
#
loop_
_entity.id
_entity.type
_entity.pdbx_description
1 polymer ?
#
loop_
_entity_poly.entity_id
_entity_poly.type
_entity_poly.pdbx_seq_one_letter_code
_entity_poly.pdbx_strand_id
1 'polypeptide(L)'
;LYQVLMKYSDKEHPLSMSDIKDYMAEETAECGRDSIARYLNQLEEEMGIDIHRGKGQAARYYIDRRLLDKEELKLITDAVYASNFIEKGIADNMIKKLKTLRSIYDGEELDRSIQCVNVAKAENDRILENVRIIQEAIKKNKQIIFDYMKWNNHKQLVRKLSLIHI
;
A
#
# COMPACT_ATOMS: atom_id res chain seq x y z
N LEU A 1 -7.17 -13.15 13.17
CA LEU A 1 -7.96 -12.06 13.75
C LEU A 1 -7.42 -10.68 13.36
N TYR A 2 -6.12 -10.37 13.57
CA TYR A 2 -5.54 -9.07 13.19
C TYR A 2 -5.83 -8.71 11.72
N GLN A 3 -5.61 -9.63 10.80
CA GLN A 3 -5.88 -9.43 9.38
C GLN A 3 -7.37 -9.16 9.09
N VAL A 4 -8.28 -9.85 9.78
CA VAL A 4 -9.72 -9.63 9.66
C VAL A 4 -10.08 -8.21 10.09
N LEU A 5 -9.62 -7.78 11.26
CA LEU A 5 -9.87 -6.41 11.74
C LEU A 5 -9.23 -5.36 10.83
N MET A 6 -7.99 -5.59 10.37
CA MET A 6 -7.33 -4.67 9.44
C MET A 6 -8.08 -4.51 8.13
N LYS A 7 -8.60 -5.61 7.59
CA LYS A 7 -9.23 -5.67 6.26
C LYS A 7 -10.68 -5.21 6.29
N TYR A 8 -11.45 -5.65 7.27
CA TYR A 8 -12.92 -5.53 7.26
C TYR A 8 -13.48 -4.53 8.26
N SER A 9 -12.64 -3.83 9.05
CA SER A 9 -13.14 -2.84 10.01
C SER A 9 -12.46 -1.49 9.89
N ASP A 10 -13.17 -0.46 10.25
CA ASP A 10 -12.71 0.90 10.51
C ASP A 10 -13.74 1.60 11.42
N LYS A 11 -13.53 2.89 11.69
CA LYS A 11 -14.41 3.68 12.56
C LYS A 11 -15.85 3.78 12.04
N GLU A 12 -16.03 3.80 10.72
CA GLU A 12 -17.34 3.88 10.07
C GLU A 12 -17.99 2.50 9.89
N HIS A 13 -17.16 1.45 9.81
CA HIS A 13 -17.58 0.06 9.61
C HIS A 13 -17.05 -0.85 10.74
N PRO A 14 -17.47 -0.62 12.00
CA PRO A 14 -17.01 -1.45 13.10
C PRO A 14 -17.72 -2.82 13.10
N LEU A 15 -16.98 -3.89 13.37
CA LEU A 15 -17.49 -5.27 13.36
C LEU A 15 -18.13 -5.65 14.69
N SER A 16 -19.22 -6.43 14.65
CA SER A 16 -19.72 -7.15 15.79
C SER A 16 -18.91 -8.44 16.05
N MET A 17 -19.11 -9.06 17.21
CA MET A 17 -18.52 -10.37 17.51
C MET A 17 -18.96 -11.46 16.53
N SER A 18 -20.19 -11.35 16.00
CA SER A 18 -20.70 -12.28 14.97
C SER A 18 -19.96 -12.08 13.66
N ASP A 19 -19.85 -10.82 13.21
CA ASP A 19 -19.15 -10.50 11.96
C ASP A 19 -17.69 -10.98 12.00
N ILE A 20 -17.01 -10.77 13.14
CA ILE A 20 -15.63 -11.26 13.34
C ILE A 20 -15.57 -12.79 13.20
N LYS A 21 -16.54 -13.51 13.83
CA LYS A 21 -16.59 -14.96 13.73
C LYS A 21 -16.79 -15.43 12.30
N ASP A 22 -17.69 -14.79 11.57
CA ASP A 22 -18.01 -15.14 10.19
C ASP A 22 -16.82 -14.90 9.27
N TYR A 23 -16.18 -13.74 9.34
CA TYR A 23 -14.96 -13.44 8.58
C TYR A 23 -13.75 -14.32 8.98
N MET A 24 -13.64 -14.70 10.27
CA MET A 24 -12.60 -15.64 10.68
C MET A 24 -12.80 -17.02 10.07
N ALA A 25 -14.04 -17.49 9.98
CA ALA A 25 -14.37 -18.76 9.35
C ALA A 25 -14.07 -18.76 7.84
N GLU A 26 -14.33 -17.64 7.16
CA GLU A 26 -14.02 -17.47 5.73
C GLU A 26 -12.52 -17.40 5.44
N GLU A 27 -11.76 -16.64 6.24
CA GLU A 27 -10.35 -16.34 5.95
C GLU A 27 -9.38 -17.38 6.51
N THR A 28 -9.70 -18.05 7.62
CA THR A 28 -8.74 -18.94 8.30
C THR A 28 -9.35 -20.20 8.89
N ALA A 29 -10.13 -20.08 9.96
CA ALA A 29 -10.72 -21.19 10.69
C ALA A 29 -11.89 -20.72 11.57
N GLU A 30 -12.81 -21.62 11.83
CA GLU A 30 -13.88 -21.38 12.80
C GLU A 30 -13.30 -21.16 14.21
N CYS A 31 -13.71 -20.07 14.83
CA CYS A 31 -13.31 -19.70 16.20
C CYS A 31 -14.54 -19.45 17.09
N GLY A 32 -14.48 -19.95 18.32
CA GLY A 32 -15.46 -19.63 19.36
C GLY A 32 -15.31 -18.21 19.90
N ARG A 33 -16.36 -17.66 20.49
CA ARG A 33 -16.36 -16.31 21.09
C ARG A 33 -15.23 -16.10 22.12
N ASP A 34 -15.01 -17.11 22.99
CA ASP A 34 -13.97 -17.03 24.02
C ASP A 34 -12.57 -16.98 23.42
N SER A 35 -12.34 -17.70 22.33
CA SER A 35 -11.07 -17.65 21.60
C SER A 35 -10.85 -16.29 20.95
N ILE A 36 -11.89 -15.71 20.34
CA ILE A 36 -11.82 -14.38 19.76
C ILE A 36 -11.54 -13.32 20.83
N ALA A 37 -12.22 -13.39 21.98
CA ALA A 37 -11.99 -12.47 23.10
C ALA A 37 -10.56 -12.56 23.63
N ARG A 38 -10.01 -13.77 23.76
CA ARG A 38 -8.61 -13.98 24.14
C ARG A 38 -7.64 -13.40 23.13
N TYR A 39 -7.87 -13.61 21.83
CA TYR A 39 -7.03 -13.06 20.77
C TYR A 39 -7.10 -11.53 20.70
N LEU A 40 -8.24 -10.92 20.97
CA LEU A 40 -8.36 -9.47 21.10
C LEU A 40 -7.47 -8.93 22.21
N ASN A 41 -7.48 -9.60 23.40
CA ASN A 41 -6.63 -9.22 24.50
C ASN A 41 -5.12 -9.38 24.14
N GLN A 42 -4.74 -10.48 23.52
CA GLN A 42 -3.37 -10.68 23.07
C GLN A 42 -2.90 -9.61 22.09
N LEU A 43 -3.74 -9.20 21.13
CA LEU A 43 -3.40 -8.13 20.19
C LEU A 43 -3.14 -6.79 20.91
N GLU A 44 -3.91 -6.46 21.93
CA GLU A 44 -3.73 -5.22 22.68
C GLU A 44 -2.53 -5.31 23.64
N GLU A 45 -2.45 -6.38 24.46
CA GLU A 45 -1.48 -6.49 25.56
C GLU A 45 -0.08 -6.88 25.07
N GLU A 46 0.02 -7.81 24.11
CA GLU A 46 1.30 -8.35 23.66
C GLU A 46 1.82 -7.62 22.41
N MET A 47 0.94 -7.19 21.50
CA MET A 47 1.31 -6.56 20.24
C MET A 47 1.11 -5.04 20.22
N GLY A 48 0.48 -4.47 21.26
CA GLY A 48 0.25 -3.03 21.36
C GLY A 48 -0.69 -2.48 20.30
N ILE A 49 -1.60 -3.32 19.75
CA ILE A 49 -2.58 -2.90 18.75
C ILE A 49 -3.72 -2.16 19.44
N ASP A 50 -3.98 -0.95 19.03
CA ASP A 50 -5.06 -0.12 19.57
C ASP A 50 -6.40 -0.53 18.96
N ILE A 51 -7.19 -1.30 19.73
CA ILE A 51 -8.49 -1.82 19.31
C ILE A 51 -9.59 -1.08 20.04
N HIS A 52 -10.41 -0.35 19.30
CA HIS A 52 -11.64 0.20 19.86
C HIS A 52 -12.62 -0.92 20.21
N ARG A 53 -13.09 -0.92 21.48
CA ARG A 53 -14.10 -1.87 21.96
C ARG A 53 -15.33 -1.13 22.44
N GLY A 54 -16.44 -1.31 21.76
CA GLY A 54 -17.75 -0.85 22.24
C GLY A 54 -18.15 -1.53 23.55
N LYS A 55 -19.10 -0.93 24.28
CA LYS A 55 -19.60 -1.47 25.56
C LYS A 55 -20.89 -2.25 25.40
N GLY A 56 -21.08 -3.30 26.22
CA GLY A 56 -22.31 -4.06 26.32
C GLY A 56 -22.52 -5.12 25.24
N GLN A 57 -23.75 -5.61 25.10
CA GLN A 57 -24.08 -6.70 24.16
C GLN A 57 -23.96 -6.31 22.68
N ALA A 58 -24.04 -5.03 22.37
CA ALA A 58 -23.88 -4.48 21.03
C ALA A 58 -22.45 -3.98 20.79
N ALA A 59 -21.45 -4.53 21.48
CA ALA A 59 -20.05 -4.14 21.32
C ALA A 59 -19.59 -4.22 19.87
N ARG A 60 -18.87 -3.21 19.44
CA ARG A 60 -18.28 -3.10 18.10
C ARG A 60 -16.79 -2.96 18.22
N TYR A 61 -16.07 -3.52 17.25
CA TYR A 61 -14.62 -3.64 17.27
C TYR A 61 -14.03 -3.11 15.98
N TYR A 62 -12.99 -2.29 16.09
CA TYR A 62 -12.16 -1.88 14.94
C TYR A 62 -10.77 -1.48 15.43
N ILE A 63 -9.77 -1.50 14.54
CA ILE A 63 -8.45 -0.99 14.83
C ILE A 63 -8.48 0.53 14.69
N ASP A 64 -8.26 1.25 15.79
CA ASP A 64 -8.34 2.71 15.86
C ASP A 64 -7.06 3.33 15.27
N ARG A 65 -5.90 2.87 15.68
CA ARG A 65 -4.61 3.40 15.24
C ARG A 65 -3.99 2.52 14.15
N ARG A 66 -3.86 3.08 12.95
CA ARG A 66 -3.22 2.42 11.81
C ARG A 66 -1.89 3.09 11.47
N LEU A 67 -1.06 2.40 10.68
CA LEU A 67 0.27 2.90 10.28
C LEU A 67 0.19 4.23 9.52
N LEU A 68 -0.80 4.36 8.65
CA LEU A 68 -1.10 5.58 7.91
C LEU A 68 -2.56 5.94 8.15
N ASP A 69 -2.86 7.23 8.31
CA ASP A 69 -4.23 7.69 8.26
C ASP A 69 -4.75 7.76 6.81
N LYS A 70 -6.04 8.07 6.63
CA LYS A 70 -6.69 8.08 5.32
C LYS A 70 -6.13 9.16 4.41
N GLU A 71 -5.87 10.33 4.97
CA GLU A 71 -5.34 11.50 4.29
C GLU A 71 -3.88 11.27 3.86
N GLU A 72 -3.07 10.70 4.72
CA GLU A 72 -1.68 10.32 4.42
C GLU A 72 -1.61 9.29 3.30
N LEU A 73 -2.43 8.24 3.38
CA LEU A 73 -2.48 7.23 2.33
C LEU A 73 -2.92 7.82 0.99
N LYS A 74 -3.93 8.71 1.01
CA LYS A 74 -4.38 9.42 -0.19
C LYS A 74 -3.25 10.25 -0.79
N LEU A 75 -2.54 11.03 0.02
CA LEU A 75 -1.43 11.86 -0.44
C LEU A 75 -0.33 11.03 -1.10
N ILE A 76 0.06 9.91 -0.49
CA ILE A 76 1.06 8.99 -1.06
C ILE A 76 0.56 8.40 -2.38
N THR A 77 -0.69 7.98 -2.44
CA THR A 77 -1.31 7.41 -3.63
C THR A 77 -1.35 8.42 -4.78
N ASP A 78 -1.77 9.65 -4.48
CA ASP A 78 -1.81 10.74 -5.46
C ASP A 78 -0.40 11.07 -5.98
N ALA A 79 0.62 11.09 -5.12
CA ALA A 79 2.01 11.32 -5.51
C ALA A 79 2.56 10.22 -6.43
N VAL A 80 2.26 8.95 -6.14
CA VAL A 80 2.63 7.81 -6.99
C VAL A 80 1.93 7.91 -8.35
N TYR A 81 0.65 8.29 -8.35
CA TYR A 81 -0.13 8.39 -9.59
C TYR A 81 0.26 9.62 -10.41
N ALA A 82 0.57 10.75 -9.79
CA ALA A 82 1.02 11.97 -10.46
C ALA A 82 2.44 11.87 -11.02
N SER A 83 3.24 10.92 -10.55
CA SER A 83 4.62 10.75 -11.02
C SER A 83 4.66 10.26 -12.47
N ASN A 84 5.21 11.10 -13.36
CA ASN A 84 5.31 10.79 -14.78
C ASN A 84 6.37 9.72 -15.08
N PHE A 85 7.34 9.51 -14.20
CA PHE A 85 8.42 8.55 -14.42
C PHE A 85 8.05 7.12 -13.98
N ILE A 86 7.00 6.94 -13.17
CA ILE A 86 6.53 5.62 -12.75
C ILE A 86 5.57 5.08 -13.81
N GLU A 87 5.94 3.97 -14.43
CA GLU A 87 5.08 3.26 -15.38
C GLU A 87 3.75 2.86 -14.71
N LYS A 88 2.65 2.84 -15.50
CA LYS A 88 1.30 2.63 -14.99
C LYS A 88 1.15 1.33 -14.20
N GLY A 89 1.65 0.19 -14.74
CA GLY A 89 1.53 -1.11 -14.09
C GLY A 89 2.28 -1.17 -12.75
N ILE A 90 3.42 -0.48 -12.66
CA ILE A 90 4.17 -0.34 -11.40
C ILE A 90 3.37 0.49 -10.40
N ALA A 91 2.81 1.63 -10.84
CA ALA A 91 1.99 2.48 -9.99
C ALA A 91 0.77 1.72 -9.46
N ASP A 92 0.02 1.03 -10.32
CA ASP A 92 -1.16 0.24 -9.95
C ASP A 92 -0.80 -0.85 -8.92
N ASN A 93 0.33 -1.54 -9.10
CA ASN A 93 0.79 -2.55 -8.15
C ASN A 93 1.20 -1.95 -6.79
N MET A 94 1.87 -0.80 -6.79
CA MET A 94 2.21 -0.08 -5.56
C MET A 94 0.95 0.34 -4.80
N ILE A 95 -0.01 0.94 -5.49
CA ILE A 95 -1.27 1.38 -4.90
C ILE A 95 -2.07 0.20 -4.35
N LYS A 96 -2.11 -0.93 -5.07
CA LYS A 96 -2.73 -2.15 -4.56
C LYS A 96 -2.13 -2.62 -3.23
N LYS A 97 -0.81 -2.52 -3.07
CA LYS A 97 -0.13 -2.85 -1.81
C LYS A 97 -0.43 -1.80 -0.72
N LEU A 98 -0.41 -0.51 -1.05
CA LEU A 98 -0.73 0.56 -0.10
C LEU A 98 -2.15 0.42 0.47
N LYS A 99 -3.11 0.06 -0.37
CA LYS A 99 -4.51 -0.16 0.06
C LYS A 99 -4.66 -1.24 1.13
N THR A 100 -3.76 -2.24 1.19
CA THR A 100 -3.81 -3.27 2.25
C THR A 100 -3.46 -2.74 3.64
N LEU A 101 -2.96 -1.51 3.75
CA LEU A 101 -2.70 -0.84 5.03
C LEU A 101 -3.96 -0.25 5.68
N ARG A 102 -5.07 -0.25 4.96
CA ARG A 102 -6.38 0.26 5.40
C ARG A 102 -7.48 -0.77 5.21
N SER A 103 -8.72 -0.42 5.58
CA SER A 103 -9.88 -1.25 5.32
C SER A 103 -10.20 -1.33 3.82
N ILE A 104 -10.98 -2.33 3.43
CA ILE A 104 -11.49 -2.45 2.05
C ILE A 104 -12.33 -1.24 1.66
N TYR A 105 -13.04 -0.64 2.60
CA TYR A 105 -13.90 0.53 2.40
C TYR A 105 -13.07 1.78 2.06
N ASP A 106 -12.01 2.05 2.82
CA ASP A 106 -11.05 3.11 2.51
C ASP A 106 -10.38 2.87 1.16
N GLY A 107 -10.06 1.59 0.85
CA GLY A 107 -9.48 1.20 -0.44
C GLY A 107 -10.39 1.49 -1.64
N GLU A 108 -11.68 1.24 -1.52
CA GLU A 108 -12.68 1.55 -2.56
C GLU A 108 -12.86 3.06 -2.77
N GLU A 109 -12.81 3.83 -1.69
CA GLU A 109 -12.88 5.29 -1.78
C GLU A 109 -11.66 5.88 -2.50
N LEU A 110 -10.48 5.34 -2.23
CA LEU A 110 -9.25 5.70 -2.96
C LEU A 110 -9.37 5.41 -4.46
N ASP A 111 -9.93 4.26 -4.87
CA ASP A 111 -10.11 3.95 -6.29
C ASP A 111 -10.99 4.98 -7.00
N ARG A 112 -12.06 5.42 -6.36
CA ARG A 112 -12.94 6.46 -6.91
C ARG A 112 -12.21 7.79 -7.11
N SER A 113 -11.30 8.15 -6.21
CA SER A 113 -10.53 9.39 -6.30
C SER A 113 -9.45 9.36 -7.39
N ILE A 114 -8.84 8.19 -7.63
CA ILE A 114 -7.76 8.00 -8.61
C ILE A 114 -8.27 8.08 -10.06
N GLN A 115 -9.48 7.64 -10.34
CA GLN A 115 -10.06 7.65 -11.71
C GLN A 115 -10.11 9.04 -12.35
N CYS A 116 -9.96 10.10 -11.56
CA CYS A 116 -9.99 11.49 -12.03
C CYS A 116 -8.63 12.00 -12.53
N VAL A 117 -7.53 11.26 -12.36
CA VAL A 117 -6.16 11.73 -12.69
C VAL A 117 -5.66 11.05 -13.96
N ASN A 118 -5.83 11.71 -15.09
CA ASN A 118 -5.34 11.22 -16.39
C ASN A 118 -3.95 11.80 -16.68
N VAL A 119 -2.88 11.19 -16.12
CA VAL A 119 -1.50 11.60 -16.31
C VAL A 119 -0.80 10.67 -17.30
N ALA A 120 -0.12 11.25 -18.31
CA ALA A 120 0.71 10.47 -19.23
C ALA A 120 1.88 9.84 -18.44
N LYS A 121 1.97 8.52 -18.46
CA LYS A 121 2.99 7.72 -17.77
C LYS A 121 4.17 7.39 -18.68
N ALA A 122 5.34 7.22 -18.09
CA ALA A 122 6.50 6.72 -18.81
C ALA A 122 6.31 5.23 -19.20
N GLU A 123 6.79 4.87 -20.38
CA GLU A 123 6.82 3.48 -20.86
C GLU A 123 8.13 2.78 -20.44
N ASN A 124 8.47 2.79 -19.15
CA ASN A 124 9.70 2.20 -18.63
C ASN A 124 9.41 1.24 -17.48
N ASP A 125 9.27 -0.04 -17.80
CA ASP A 125 9.02 -1.14 -16.89
C ASP A 125 10.22 -1.48 -15.97
N ARG A 126 11.44 -1.03 -16.33
CA ARG A 126 12.68 -1.30 -15.58
C ARG A 126 13.07 -0.22 -14.58
N ILE A 127 12.22 0.73 -14.31
CA ILE A 127 12.58 1.88 -13.47
C ILE A 127 13.05 1.48 -12.07
N LEU A 128 12.37 0.52 -11.43
CA LEU A 128 12.74 0.04 -10.10
C LEU A 128 14.08 -0.71 -10.11
N GLU A 129 14.34 -1.48 -11.16
CA GLU A 129 15.62 -2.17 -11.35
C GLU A 129 16.75 -1.17 -11.56
N ASN A 130 16.54 -0.16 -12.41
CA ASN A 130 17.52 0.90 -12.65
C ASN A 130 17.85 1.68 -11.37
N VAL A 131 16.84 2.03 -10.57
CA VAL A 131 17.05 2.68 -9.26
C VAL A 131 17.89 1.81 -8.34
N ARG A 132 17.60 0.49 -8.27
CA ARG A 132 18.37 -0.45 -7.45
C ARG A 132 19.84 -0.52 -7.89
N ILE A 133 20.09 -0.64 -9.20
CA ILE A 133 21.45 -0.68 -9.76
C ILE A 133 22.23 0.61 -9.43
N ILE A 134 21.59 1.77 -9.59
CA ILE A 134 22.20 3.07 -9.26
C ILE A 134 22.55 3.14 -7.78
N GLN A 135 21.63 2.78 -6.89
CA GLN A 135 21.84 2.80 -5.44
C GLN A 135 22.97 1.86 -5.02
N GLU A 136 23.06 0.67 -5.62
CA GLU A 136 24.18 -0.27 -5.36
C GLU A 136 25.51 0.30 -5.85
N ALA A 137 25.54 0.96 -6.99
CA ALA A 137 26.76 1.59 -7.52
C ALA A 137 27.23 2.72 -6.61
N ILE A 138 26.31 3.58 -6.14
CA ILE A 138 26.60 4.65 -5.16
C ILE A 138 27.20 4.04 -3.88
N LYS A 139 26.55 3.03 -3.30
CA LYS A 139 27.01 2.38 -2.07
C LYS A 139 28.41 1.76 -2.19
N LYS A 140 28.76 1.30 -3.39
CA LYS A 140 30.05 0.64 -3.67
C LYS A 140 31.09 1.57 -4.30
N ASN A 141 30.81 2.87 -4.43
CA ASN A 141 31.64 3.87 -5.13
C ASN A 141 32.08 3.37 -6.53
N LYS A 142 31.13 2.84 -7.31
CA LYS A 142 31.41 2.29 -8.65
C LYS A 142 30.86 3.21 -9.73
N GLN A 143 31.51 3.15 -10.89
CA GLN A 143 31.01 3.78 -12.11
C GLN A 143 29.81 3.00 -12.65
N ILE A 144 28.87 3.71 -13.27
CA ILE A 144 27.79 3.11 -14.06
C ILE A 144 27.93 3.49 -15.53
N ILE A 145 27.65 2.51 -16.37
CA ILE A 145 27.55 2.69 -17.82
C ILE A 145 26.08 2.47 -18.18
N PHE A 146 25.48 3.40 -18.90
CA PHE A 146 24.10 3.28 -19.31
C PHE A 146 23.85 3.86 -20.69
N ASP A 147 22.88 3.30 -21.37
CA ASP A 147 22.36 3.84 -22.61
C ASP A 147 21.19 4.77 -22.33
N TYR A 148 21.17 5.89 -23.02
CA TYR A 148 20.03 6.80 -22.98
C TYR A 148 19.64 7.24 -24.39
N MET A 149 18.36 7.53 -24.55
CA MET A 149 17.81 8.02 -25.82
C MET A 149 17.80 9.55 -25.82
N LYS A 150 18.33 10.16 -26.89
CA LYS A 150 18.35 11.61 -27.08
C LYS A 150 17.89 11.96 -28.49
N TRP A 151 17.12 13.03 -28.61
CA TRP A 151 16.80 13.61 -29.91
C TRP A 151 18.03 14.27 -30.53
N ASN A 152 18.33 13.97 -31.79
CA ASN A 152 19.36 14.69 -32.55
C ASN A 152 18.75 15.96 -33.19
N ASN A 153 19.60 16.75 -33.87
CA ASN A 153 19.21 18.00 -34.52
C ASN A 153 18.20 17.77 -35.69
N HIS A 154 18.07 16.54 -36.17
CA HIS A 154 17.13 16.12 -37.21
C HIS A 154 15.85 15.53 -36.65
N LYS A 155 15.57 15.71 -35.34
CA LYS A 155 14.39 15.17 -34.63
C LYS A 155 14.26 13.63 -34.72
N GLN A 156 15.40 12.91 -34.79
CA GLN A 156 15.47 11.47 -34.72
C GLN A 156 15.96 11.03 -33.35
N LEU A 157 15.37 9.98 -32.80
CA LEU A 157 15.75 9.41 -31.53
C LEU A 157 17.03 8.57 -31.72
N VAL A 158 18.12 8.95 -31.07
CA VAL A 158 19.40 8.25 -31.16
C VAL A 158 19.85 7.74 -29.81
N ARG A 159 20.38 6.52 -29.78
CA ARG A 159 20.95 5.89 -28.59
C ARG A 159 22.35 6.44 -28.33
N LYS A 160 22.61 6.83 -27.10
CA LYS A 160 23.94 7.27 -26.65
C LYS A 160 24.35 6.51 -25.41
N LEU A 161 25.64 6.19 -25.34
CA LEU A 161 26.29 5.60 -24.17
C LEU A 161 26.82 6.72 -23.28
N SER A 162 26.62 6.62 -21.98
CA SER A 162 27.18 7.52 -20.98
C SER A 162 27.85 6.74 -19.87
N LEU A 163 28.94 7.33 -19.35
CA LEU A 163 29.66 6.85 -18.18
C LEU A 163 29.56 7.91 -17.09
N ILE A 164 29.05 7.55 -15.92
CA ILE A 164 28.97 8.46 -14.77
C ILE A 164 29.76 7.86 -13.62
N HIS A 165 30.57 8.71 -12.97
CA HIS A 165 31.18 8.44 -11.67
C HIS A 165 30.19 8.85 -10.59
N ILE A 166 29.89 7.94 -9.71
CA ILE A 166 28.97 8.16 -8.59
C ILE A 166 29.78 8.07 -7.29
#